data_c782cecf25601ef00cbd981e05b65b57
#
_entry.id   c782cecf25601ef00cbd981e05b65b57
#
_cell.length_a   1.000
_cell.length_b   1.000
_cell.length_c   1.000
_cell.angle_alpha   90.00
_cell.angle_beta   90.00
_cell.angle_gamma   90.00
#
_symmetry.space_group_name_H-M   'P 1'
#
loop_
_entity.id
_entity.type
_entity.pdbx_description
1 polymer ?
#
loop_
_entity_poly.entity_id
_entity_poly.type
_entity_poly.pdbx_seq_one_letter_code
_entity_poly.pdbx_strand_id
1 'polypeptide(L)'
;MAPTTIPKKVLSRKDEITQQFLALVAEHLQALRRNTLEKVYHTSDLARLLFVHPVHLTNTIKLTTGKSPCDHLEEGLLAEAKRLLETTDLSVADVGYRLTYSTPTNFVKFFKNMTGNTPLQYRKAMLAAVPAND
;
A
#
# COMPACT_ATOMS: atom_id res chain seq x y z
N MET A 1 27.09 5.03 -23.95
CA MET A 1 26.92 3.96 -23.03
C MET A 1 25.64 3.24 -23.23
N ALA A 2 25.67 1.95 -23.23
CA ALA A 2 24.48 1.19 -23.46
C ALA A 2 23.55 1.30 -22.25
N PRO A 3 22.27 1.37 -22.47
CA PRO A 3 21.33 1.37 -21.37
C PRO A 3 21.41 0.05 -20.61
N THR A 4 21.18 0.12 -19.32
CA THR A 4 21.17 -1.06 -18.49
C THR A 4 19.82 -1.77 -18.51
N THR A 5 18.87 -1.26 -19.29
CA THR A 5 17.55 -1.84 -19.36
C THR A 5 17.61 -3.22 -20.02
N ILE A 6 17.01 -4.21 -19.36
CA ILE A 6 16.93 -5.54 -19.93
C ILE A 6 15.97 -5.51 -21.11
N PRO A 7 16.36 -6.03 -22.28
CA PRO A 7 15.44 -6.06 -23.40
C PRO A 7 14.16 -6.83 -23.07
N LYS A 8 13.05 -6.32 -23.53
CA LYS A 8 11.76 -6.90 -23.20
C LYS A 8 11.66 -8.38 -23.55
N LYS A 9 12.28 -8.78 -24.65
CA LYS A 9 12.25 -10.18 -25.09
C LYS A 9 12.98 -11.13 -24.15
N VAL A 10 13.82 -10.59 -23.25
CA VAL A 10 14.57 -11.41 -22.29
C VAL A 10 13.75 -11.65 -21.03
N LEU A 11 12.74 -10.80 -20.76
CA LEU A 11 11.90 -10.96 -19.58
C LEU A 11 10.85 -12.04 -19.81
N SER A 12 10.65 -12.89 -18.82
CA SER A 12 9.55 -13.84 -18.86
C SER A 12 8.23 -13.10 -18.72
N ARG A 13 7.13 -13.74 -19.11
CA ARG A 13 5.81 -13.15 -18.94
C ARG A 13 5.52 -12.87 -17.47
N LYS A 14 5.98 -13.75 -16.58
CA LYS A 14 5.82 -13.54 -15.14
C LYS A 14 6.52 -12.26 -14.68
N ASP A 15 7.72 -12.03 -15.17
CA ASP A 15 8.50 -10.85 -14.78
C ASP A 15 7.87 -9.58 -15.35
N GLU A 16 7.33 -9.64 -16.55
CA GLU A 16 6.62 -8.49 -17.14
C GLU A 16 5.41 -8.13 -16.31
N ILE A 17 4.60 -9.12 -15.94
CA ILE A 17 3.41 -8.90 -15.12
C ILE A 17 3.82 -8.30 -13.77
N THR A 18 4.87 -8.84 -13.17
CA THR A 18 5.35 -8.35 -11.88
C THR A 18 5.81 -6.91 -11.94
N GLN A 19 6.59 -6.55 -12.96
CA GLN A 19 7.05 -5.18 -13.13
C GLN A 19 5.88 -4.22 -13.33
N GLN A 20 4.94 -4.59 -14.17
CA GLN A 20 3.75 -3.78 -14.42
C GLN A 20 2.91 -3.64 -13.16
N PHE A 21 2.76 -4.72 -12.40
CA PHE A 21 2.02 -4.71 -11.15
C PHE A 21 2.66 -3.77 -10.13
N LEU A 22 3.96 -3.89 -9.92
CA LEU A 22 4.66 -3.05 -8.93
C LEU A 22 4.59 -1.58 -9.31
N ALA A 23 4.71 -1.27 -10.60
CA ALA A 23 4.58 0.11 -11.07
C ALA A 23 3.17 0.65 -10.83
N LEU A 24 2.16 -0.17 -11.08
CA LEU A 24 0.77 0.23 -10.87
C LEU A 24 0.46 0.45 -9.39
N VAL A 25 0.99 -0.40 -8.53
CA VAL A 25 0.82 -0.23 -7.07
C VAL A 25 1.50 1.06 -6.61
N ALA A 26 2.73 1.32 -7.07
CA ALA A 26 3.45 2.53 -6.70
C ALA A 26 2.69 3.79 -7.12
N GLU A 27 2.16 3.79 -8.33
CA GLU A 27 1.37 4.91 -8.84
C GLU A 27 0.09 5.10 -8.03
N HIS A 28 -0.57 4.00 -7.68
CA HIS A 28 -1.79 4.04 -6.88
C HIS A 28 -1.52 4.60 -5.48
N LEU A 29 -0.42 4.19 -4.86
CA LEU A 29 -0.06 4.68 -3.52
C LEU A 29 0.36 6.16 -3.56
N GLN A 30 0.97 6.62 -4.64
CA GLN A 30 1.24 8.04 -4.80
C GLN A 30 -0.04 8.87 -4.89
N ALA A 31 -1.03 8.37 -5.61
CA ALA A 31 -2.32 9.03 -5.68
C ALA A 31 -2.99 9.08 -4.30
N LEU A 32 -2.83 8.03 -3.51
CA LEU A 32 -3.32 8.00 -2.14
C LEU A 32 -2.65 9.10 -1.30
N ARG A 33 -1.34 9.23 -1.40
CA ARG A 33 -0.60 10.26 -0.66
C ARG A 33 -1.02 11.67 -1.05
N ARG A 34 -1.35 11.88 -2.32
CA ARG A 34 -1.82 13.18 -2.81
C ARG A 34 -3.27 13.44 -2.48
N ASN A 35 -3.94 12.47 -1.85
CA ASN A 35 -5.36 12.57 -1.51
C ASN A 35 -6.24 12.75 -2.76
N THR A 36 -5.88 12.04 -3.83
CA THR A 36 -6.63 12.10 -5.09
C THR A 36 -7.37 10.81 -5.41
N LEU A 37 -7.29 9.79 -4.53
CA LEU A 37 -8.01 8.55 -4.74
C LEU A 37 -9.42 8.62 -4.19
N GLU A 38 -10.37 8.05 -4.92
CA GLU A 38 -11.71 7.87 -4.41
C GLU A 38 -11.84 6.57 -3.64
N LYS A 39 -11.09 5.55 -4.06
CA LYS A 39 -11.10 4.25 -3.40
C LYS A 39 -9.78 3.55 -3.62
N VAL A 40 -9.44 2.64 -2.71
CA VAL A 40 -8.27 1.79 -2.89
C VAL A 40 -8.67 0.59 -3.75
N TYR A 41 -7.79 0.24 -4.70
CA TYR A 41 -8.04 -0.88 -5.60
C TYR A 41 -7.95 -2.22 -4.86
N HIS A 42 -8.75 -3.16 -5.36
CA HIS A 42 -8.65 -4.56 -4.98
C HIS A 42 -7.84 -5.31 -6.04
N THR A 43 -7.48 -6.56 -5.73
CA THR A 43 -6.75 -7.40 -6.69
C THR A 43 -7.47 -7.49 -8.03
N SER A 44 -8.80 -7.58 -8.02
CA SER A 44 -9.58 -7.67 -9.26
C SER A 44 -9.45 -6.41 -10.13
N ASP A 45 -9.34 -5.24 -9.50
CA ASP A 45 -9.14 -3.99 -10.25
C ASP A 45 -7.78 -3.98 -10.92
N LEU A 46 -6.75 -4.40 -10.19
CA LEU A 46 -5.39 -4.44 -10.73
C LEU A 46 -5.28 -5.48 -11.85
N ALA A 47 -5.90 -6.62 -11.68
CA ALA A 47 -5.91 -7.68 -12.70
C ALA A 47 -6.57 -7.17 -13.98
N ARG A 48 -7.69 -6.45 -13.86
CA ARG A 48 -8.37 -5.88 -15.01
C ARG A 48 -7.49 -4.89 -15.76
N LEU A 49 -6.80 -4.02 -15.02
CA LEU A 49 -5.91 -3.04 -15.63
C LEU A 49 -4.70 -3.69 -16.30
N LEU A 50 -4.28 -4.86 -15.84
CA LEU A 50 -3.17 -5.59 -16.40
C LEU A 50 -3.62 -6.63 -17.45
N PHE A 51 -4.91 -6.71 -17.70
CA PHE A 51 -5.50 -7.65 -18.68
C PHE A 51 -5.17 -9.10 -18.35
N VAL A 52 -5.21 -9.47 -17.07
CA VAL A 52 -4.99 -10.84 -16.63
C VAL A 52 -6.11 -11.25 -15.68
N HIS A 53 -6.30 -12.55 -15.54
CA HIS A 53 -7.27 -13.06 -14.59
C HIS A 53 -6.78 -12.85 -13.15
N PRO A 54 -7.66 -12.49 -12.19
CA PRO A 54 -7.22 -12.23 -10.81
C PRO A 54 -6.47 -13.39 -10.16
N VAL A 55 -6.89 -14.63 -10.40
CA VAL A 55 -6.19 -15.79 -9.84
C VAL A 55 -4.78 -15.89 -10.42
N HIS A 56 -4.65 -15.65 -11.72
CA HIS A 56 -3.33 -15.68 -12.38
C HIS A 56 -2.43 -14.59 -11.82
N LEU A 57 -2.96 -13.38 -11.62
CA LEU A 57 -2.20 -12.30 -11.02
C LEU A 57 -1.73 -12.68 -9.61
N THR A 58 -2.63 -13.18 -8.78
CA THR A 58 -2.29 -13.59 -7.41
C THR A 58 -1.18 -14.62 -7.40
N ASN A 59 -1.30 -15.66 -8.23
CA ASN A 59 -0.29 -16.71 -8.27
C ASN A 59 1.05 -16.20 -8.76
N THR A 60 1.04 -15.36 -9.80
CA THR A 60 2.26 -14.79 -10.36
C THR A 60 2.98 -13.91 -9.33
N ILE A 61 2.25 -13.01 -8.68
CA ILE A 61 2.85 -12.08 -7.74
C ILE A 61 3.38 -12.81 -6.50
N LYS A 62 2.65 -13.80 -6.00
CA LYS A 62 3.15 -14.63 -4.90
C LYS A 62 4.43 -15.36 -5.29
N LEU A 63 4.48 -15.89 -6.50
CA LEU A 63 5.65 -16.62 -6.97
C LEU A 63 6.87 -15.72 -7.11
N THR A 64 6.69 -14.54 -7.66
CA THR A 64 7.84 -13.66 -7.97
C THR A 64 8.25 -12.76 -6.82
N THR A 65 7.34 -12.41 -5.93
CA THR A 65 7.64 -11.47 -4.84
C THR A 65 7.53 -12.08 -3.45
N GLY A 66 6.90 -13.24 -3.33
CA GLY A 66 6.67 -13.89 -2.04
C GLY A 66 5.45 -13.37 -1.29
N LYS A 67 4.74 -12.39 -1.84
CA LYS A 67 3.56 -11.79 -1.20
C LYS A 67 2.42 -11.69 -2.20
N SER A 68 1.18 -11.67 -1.69
CA SER A 68 0.01 -11.51 -2.56
C SER A 68 -0.13 -10.05 -3.00
N PRO A 69 -0.91 -9.79 -4.07
CA PRO A 69 -1.23 -8.41 -4.44
C PRO A 69 -1.86 -7.62 -3.30
N CYS A 70 -2.74 -8.24 -2.53
CA CYS A 70 -3.37 -7.60 -1.40
C CYS A 70 -2.35 -7.20 -0.35
N ASP A 71 -1.35 -8.05 -0.08
CA ASP A 71 -0.30 -7.75 0.87
C ASP A 71 0.49 -6.50 0.46
N HIS A 72 0.80 -6.37 -0.82
CA HIS A 72 1.51 -5.20 -1.33
C HIS A 72 0.70 -3.92 -1.09
N LEU A 73 -0.60 -3.97 -1.37
CA LEU A 73 -1.46 -2.81 -1.16
C LEU A 73 -1.60 -2.48 0.32
N GLU A 74 -1.79 -3.48 1.16
CA GLU A 74 -1.96 -3.27 2.60
C GLU A 74 -0.70 -2.73 3.25
N GLU A 75 0.46 -3.18 2.82
CA GLU A 75 1.72 -2.63 3.32
C GLU A 75 1.86 -1.15 2.97
N GLY A 76 1.46 -0.78 1.76
CA GLY A 76 1.48 0.62 1.35
C GLY A 76 0.49 1.48 2.12
N LEU A 77 -0.72 0.95 2.35
CA LEU A 77 -1.71 1.63 3.15
C LEU A 77 -1.21 1.84 4.58
N LEU A 78 -0.60 0.81 5.15
CA LEU A 78 -0.08 0.89 6.51
C LEU A 78 1.04 1.94 6.60
N ALA A 79 1.94 1.96 5.63
CA ALA A 79 3.02 2.95 5.61
C ALA A 79 2.46 4.37 5.58
N GLU A 80 1.45 4.61 4.76
CA GLU A 80 0.84 5.94 4.68
C GLU A 80 0.08 6.29 5.96
N ALA A 81 -0.61 5.30 6.56
CA ALA A 81 -1.28 5.51 7.84
C ALA A 81 -0.29 5.94 8.91
N LYS A 82 0.83 5.24 9.00
CA LYS A 82 1.88 5.57 9.98
C LYS A 82 2.42 6.97 9.73
N ARG A 83 2.69 7.30 8.47
CA ARG A 83 3.19 8.63 8.13
C ARG A 83 2.23 9.73 8.58
N LEU A 84 0.94 9.57 8.31
CA LEU A 84 -0.06 10.57 8.73
C LEU A 84 -0.19 10.65 10.23
N LEU A 85 -0.14 9.51 10.93
CA LEU A 85 -0.22 9.50 12.39
C LEU A 85 0.99 10.18 13.04
N GLU A 86 2.16 10.07 12.40
CA GLU A 86 3.41 10.61 12.93
C GLU A 86 3.62 12.07 12.58
N THR A 87 3.12 12.51 11.42
CA THR A 87 3.52 13.81 10.88
C THR A 87 2.39 14.84 10.83
N THR A 88 1.17 14.47 11.18
CA THR A 88 0.03 15.39 11.12
C THR A 88 -0.75 15.37 12.42
N ASP A 89 -1.60 16.39 12.59
CA ASP A 89 -2.52 16.47 13.71
C ASP A 89 -3.91 15.92 13.36
N LEU A 90 -4.04 15.24 12.22
CA LEU A 90 -5.32 14.68 11.83
C LEU A 90 -5.81 13.72 12.89
N SER A 91 -7.12 13.72 13.15
CA SER A 91 -7.71 12.74 14.06
C SER A 91 -7.55 11.33 13.47
N VAL A 92 -7.64 10.32 14.31
CA VAL A 92 -7.61 8.93 13.84
C VAL A 92 -8.70 8.70 12.79
N ALA A 93 -9.89 9.25 13.02
CA ALA A 93 -10.98 9.14 12.05
C ALA A 93 -10.61 9.78 10.71
N ASP A 94 -10.01 10.96 10.73
CA ASP A 94 -9.63 11.64 9.50
C ASP A 94 -8.51 10.92 8.77
N VAL A 95 -7.57 10.31 9.49
CA VAL A 95 -6.56 9.46 8.84
C VAL A 95 -7.25 8.31 8.10
N GLY A 96 -8.23 7.68 8.74
CA GLY A 96 -8.99 6.61 8.08
C GLY A 96 -9.69 7.08 6.81
N TYR A 97 -10.31 8.24 6.85
CA TYR A 97 -10.97 8.81 5.67
C TYR A 97 -9.97 9.16 4.58
N ARG A 98 -8.81 9.67 4.94
CA ARG A 98 -7.75 9.96 3.96
C ARG A 98 -7.28 8.69 3.26
N LEU A 99 -7.36 7.56 3.92
CA LEU A 99 -7.01 6.26 3.35
C LEU A 99 -8.20 5.60 2.64
N THR A 100 -9.29 6.33 2.47
CA THR A 100 -10.52 5.95 1.79
C THR A 100 -11.37 4.91 2.51
N TYR A 101 -11.16 4.72 3.81
CA TYR A 101 -12.05 3.90 4.60
C TYR A 101 -13.40 4.60 4.77
N SER A 102 -14.48 3.84 4.65
CA SER A 102 -15.82 4.40 4.77
C SER A 102 -16.19 4.70 6.22
N THR A 103 -15.58 4.00 7.17
CA THR A 103 -15.82 4.24 8.60
C THR A 103 -14.50 4.18 9.36
N PRO A 104 -14.37 4.98 10.43
CA PRO A 104 -13.18 4.91 11.29
C PRO A 104 -12.96 3.54 11.90
N THR A 105 -14.05 2.82 12.22
CA THR A 105 -13.96 1.49 12.82
C THR A 105 -13.19 0.52 11.92
N ASN A 106 -13.44 0.55 10.62
CA ASN A 106 -12.76 -0.34 9.69
C ASN A 106 -11.26 -0.01 9.60
N PHE A 107 -10.90 1.26 9.64
CA PHE A 107 -9.51 1.66 9.66
C PHE A 107 -8.81 1.18 10.94
N VAL A 108 -9.45 1.37 12.08
CA VAL A 108 -8.88 0.94 13.36
C VAL A 108 -8.65 -0.57 13.38
N LYS A 109 -9.60 -1.35 12.87
CA LYS A 109 -9.46 -2.81 12.78
C LYS A 109 -8.28 -3.20 11.89
N PHE A 110 -8.18 -2.57 10.72
CA PHE A 110 -7.07 -2.82 9.80
C PHE A 110 -5.74 -2.55 10.48
N PHE A 111 -5.60 -1.38 11.07
CA PHE A 111 -4.34 -0.96 11.69
C PHE A 111 -3.96 -1.90 12.84
N LYS A 112 -4.93 -2.22 13.69
CA LYS A 112 -4.67 -3.11 14.83
C LYS A 112 -4.29 -4.51 14.38
N ASN A 113 -4.95 -5.03 13.33
CA ASN A 113 -4.61 -6.34 12.79
C ASN A 113 -3.19 -6.36 12.23
N MET A 114 -2.76 -5.28 11.61
CA MET A 114 -1.44 -5.22 10.98
C MET A 114 -0.30 -4.99 11.99
N THR A 115 -0.56 -4.24 13.05
CA THR A 115 0.50 -3.78 13.96
C THR A 115 0.39 -4.31 15.38
N GLY A 116 -0.78 -4.80 15.77
CA GLY A 116 -1.05 -5.18 17.15
C GLY A 116 -1.48 -4.02 18.04
N ASN A 117 -1.44 -2.79 17.53
CA ASN A 117 -1.83 -1.61 18.29
C ASN A 117 -2.90 -0.82 17.55
N THR A 118 -3.72 -0.09 18.29
CA THR A 118 -4.65 0.85 17.67
C THR A 118 -3.89 2.04 17.11
N PRO A 119 -4.45 2.77 16.15
CA PRO A 119 -3.80 4.00 15.65
C PRO A 119 -3.49 4.99 16.75
N LEU A 120 -4.39 5.13 17.73
CA LEU A 120 -4.16 6.06 18.83
C LEU A 120 -3.00 5.61 19.71
N GLN A 121 -2.92 4.30 20.02
CA GLN A 121 -1.80 3.74 20.77
C GLN A 121 -0.50 3.96 20.03
N TYR A 122 -0.50 3.72 18.73
CA TYR A 122 0.68 3.92 17.90
C TYR A 122 1.15 5.37 17.94
N ARG A 123 0.22 6.32 17.77
CA ARG A 123 0.55 7.74 17.78
C ARG A 123 1.13 8.16 19.14
N LYS A 124 0.53 7.71 20.21
CA LYS A 124 1.03 8.03 21.56
C LYS A 124 2.43 7.47 21.80
N ALA A 125 2.66 6.24 21.34
CA ALA A 125 3.98 5.62 21.49
C ALA A 125 5.04 6.38 20.70
N MET A 126 4.71 6.83 19.49
CA MET A 126 5.63 7.59 18.66
C MET A 126 5.94 8.97 19.26
N LEU A 127 4.94 9.62 19.83
CA LEU A 127 5.16 10.92 20.50
C LEU A 127 6.01 10.74 21.75
N ALA A 128 5.81 9.66 22.50
CA ALA A 128 6.61 9.39 23.70
C ALA A 128 8.04 9.01 23.36
N ALA A 129 8.27 8.45 22.17
CA ALA A 129 9.61 8.05 21.74
C ALA A 129 10.44 9.22 21.21
N VAL A 130 9.81 10.35 20.91
CA VAL A 130 10.56 11.54 20.47
C VAL A 130 11.33 12.09 21.66
N PRO A 131 12.67 12.26 21.56
CA PRO A 131 13.43 12.80 22.67
C PRO A 131 12.95 14.20 23.01
N ALA A 132 12.92 14.46 24.30
CA ALA A 132 12.63 15.80 24.72
C ALA A 132 13.76 16.67 24.34
N ASN A 133 13.56 17.61 23.53
CA ASN A 133 14.52 18.25 23.05
C ASN A 133 14.69 19.49 23.44
N ASP A 134 14.81 19.56 24.26
CA ASP A 134 15.14 20.51 24.54
C ASP A 134 15.54 21.44 23.79
#